data_96465e89fb40c7d7a9466513ed33b141
#
_entry.id   96465e89fb40c7d7a9466513ed33b141
#
_cell.length_a   1.000
_cell.length_b   1.000
_cell.length_c   1.000
_cell.angle_alpha   90.00
_cell.angle_beta   90.00
_cell.angle_gamma   90.00
#
_symmetry.space_group_name_H-M   'P 1'
#
loop_
_entity.id
_entity.type
_entity.pdbx_description
1 polymer ?
#
loop_
_entity_poly.entity_id
_entity_poly.type
_entity_poly.pdbx_seq_one_letter_code
_entity_poly.pdbx_strand_id
1 'polypeptide(L)'
;MRKLIYSLLWAVCGMSAAPAQAQHAFRVMEYNVENLFDCRHDSLKQDTEFLPGSVRNWTYRRFQDKVNKIGKVILAAGKEQVPDLVGLCEVENDYCLKSLTRYSPLREVGYKYVMTSSPDERGIDVALLYQPVSFRLLASQKIRIPSDSLGMRPTRDVLYVSGRVVSGDTLDVFVCHLPSRVGGAKKTDPYRLWVARRIRQAADSVMAERQNPRLIIMGDFNDYPDGKSLQEGLRVSALSEKPQLCALYNLMDNQQGGTYRYKGEWGVLDQMVVNGALLQPDARTRTSKEKVSILRFPFFVGRR
;
A
#
# COMPACT_ATOMS: atom_id res chain seq x y z
N MET A 1 -8.75 -24.45 82.46
CA MET A 1 -9.14 -23.35 81.63
C MET A 1 -8.33 -23.42 80.33
N ARG A 2 -8.90 -23.92 79.20
CA ARG A 2 -8.28 -24.04 77.91
C ARG A 2 -8.69 -22.82 77.09
N LYS A 3 -7.68 -22.01 76.67
CA LYS A 3 -7.90 -20.87 75.76
C LYS A 3 -7.85 -21.40 74.30
N LEU A 4 -8.96 -21.30 73.56
CA LEU A 4 -9.04 -21.47 72.14
C LEU A 4 -8.50 -20.22 71.47
N ILE A 5 -7.48 -20.38 70.60
CA ILE A 5 -6.96 -19.32 69.73
C ILE A 5 -7.59 -19.57 68.35
N TYR A 6 -8.44 -18.65 67.90
CA TYR A 6 -8.97 -18.62 66.54
C TYR A 6 -7.97 -17.87 65.64
N SER A 7 -7.29 -18.60 64.74
CA SER A 7 -6.52 -17.96 63.69
C SER A 7 -7.39 -17.69 62.47
N LEU A 8 -7.60 -16.41 62.19
CA LEU A 8 -8.31 -15.93 61.01
C LEU A 8 -7.34 -15.92 59.83
N LEU A 9 -7.49 -16.86 58.89
CA LEU A 9 -6.78 -16.83 57.59
C LEU A 9 -7.47 -15.80 56.68
N TRP A 10 -6.80 -14.71 56.34
CA TRP A 10 -7.17 -13.80 55.28
C TRP A 10 -6.61 -14.33 53.97
N ALA A 11 -7.49 -14.87 53.11
CA ALA A 11 -7.15 -15.15 51.71
C ALA A 11 -7.21 -13.84 50.91
N VAL A 12 -6.06 -13.23 50.65
CA VAL A 12 -5.93 -12.12 49.69
C VAL A 12 -5.98 -12.70 48.31
N CYS A 13 -7.15 -12.67 47.66
CA CYS A 13 -7.30 -12.90 46.22
C CYS A 13 -6.67 -11.70 45.51
N GLY A 14 -5.37 -11.83 45.13
CA GLY A 14 -4.70 -10.93 44.22
C GLY A 14 -5.29 -11.08 42.85
N MET A 15 -6.25 -10.24 42.47
CA MET A 15 -6.61 -10.03 41.08
C MET A 15 -5.43 -9.34 40.40
N SER A 16 -4.53 -10.12 39.79
CA SER A 16 -3.57 -9.60 38.85
C SER A 16 -4.35 -9.11 37.62
N ALA A 17 -4.60 -7.80 37.56
CA ALA A 17 -5.02 -7.17 36.33
C ALA A 17 -3.89 -7.37 35.33
N ALA A 18 -4.09 -8.27 34.35
CA ALA A 18 -3.20 -8.37 33.22
C ALA A 18 -3.12 -6.98 32.58
N PRO A 19 -1.92 -6.44 32.31
CA PRO A 19 -1.83 -5.15 31.65
C PRO A 19 -2.60 -5.24 30.33
N ALA A 20 -3.53 -4.33 30.13
CA ALA A 20 -4.21 -4.19 28.84
C ALA A 20 -3.12 -4.00 27.79
N GLN A 21 -2.86 -5.03 27.01
CA GLN A 21 -1.86 -5.02 25.97
C GLN A 21 -2.31 -3.92 25.00
N ALA A 22 -1.57 -2.82 24.95
CA ALA A 22 -1.87 -1.71 24.05
C ALA A 22 -2.08 -2.30 22.65
N GLN A 23 -3.28 -2.15 22.12
CA GLN A 23 -3.67 -2.76 20.85
C GLN A 23 -2.81 -2.12 19.77
N HIS A 24 -1.82 -2.85 19.27
CA HIS A 24 -0.88 -2.39 18.26
C HIS A 24 -1.65 -2.04 16.99
N ALA A 25 -1.66 -0.77 16.61
CA ALA A 25 -2.31 -0.33 15.38
C ALA A 25 -1.48 -0.80 14.18
N PHE A 26 -2.01 -1.76 13.41
CA PHE A 26 -1.40 -2.19 12.16
C PHE A 26 -1.57 -1.11 11.10
N ARG A 27 -0.46 -0.55 10.61
CA ARG A 27 -0.44 0.60 9.71
C ARG A 27 -0.07 0.20 8.29
N VAL A 28 -0.91 0.64 7.35
CA VAL A 28 -0.71 0.41 5.91
C VAL A 28 -0.54 1.77 5.24
N MET A 29 0.49 1.91 4.44
CA MET A 29 0.81 3.11 3.67
C MET A 29 0.86 2.76 2.19
N GLU A 30 0.35 3.66 1.35
CA GLU A 30 0.58 3.69 -0.08
C GLU A 30 1.41 4.92 -0.43
N TYR A 31 2.37 4.78 -1.37
CA TYR A 31 3.24 5.86 -1.77
C TYR A 31 3.76 5.68 -3.21
N ASN A 32 3.28 6.51 -4.13
CA ASN A 32 3.95 6.66 -5.42
C ASN A 32 5.24 7.49 -5.23
N VAL A 33 6.39 6.86 -5.46
CA VAL A 33 7.70 7.47 -5.24
C VAL A 33 8.19 8.32 -6.42
N GLU A 34 7.38 8.50 -7.46
CA GLU A 34 7.68 9.34 -8.62
C GLU A 34 9.02 9.01 -9.29
N ASN A 35 9.11 7.82 -9.90
CA ASN A 35 10.28 7.36 -10.66
C ASN A 35 11.56 7.18 -9.79
N LEU A 36 11.55 6.16 -8.94
CA LEU A 36 12.76 5.71 -8.27
C LEU A 36 13.59 4.83 -9.23
N PHE A 37 14.41 5.47 -10.04
CA PHE A 37 15.38 4.84 -10.92
C PHE A 37 16.76 4.86 -10.30
N ASP A 38 17.56 3.82 -10.58
CA ASP A 38 18.99 3.90 -10.36
C ASP A 38 19.66 4.76 -11.47
N CYS A 39 20.95 4.75 -11.61
CA CYS A 39 21.64 5.54 -12.65
C CYS A 39 22.36 4.66 -13.66
N ARG A 40 21.89 3.43 -13.87
CA ARG A 40 22.42 2.45 -14.81
C ARG A 40 21.40 2.17 -15.89
N HIS A 41 21.86 2.08 -17.12
CA HIS A 41 20.97 1.80 -18.26
C HIS A 41 20.56 0.34 -18.30
N ASP A 42 19.24 0.09 -18.40
CA ASP A 42 18.68 -1.19 -18.80
C ASP A 42 18.37 -1.14 -20.31
N SER A 43 19.14 -1.86 -21.11
CA SER A 43 18.99 -1.87 -22.58
C SER A 43 17.63 -2.38 -23.07
N LEU A 44 16.83 -3.00 -22.21
CA LEU A 44 15.48 -3.47 -22.51
C LEU A 44 14.39 -2.45 -22.16
N LYS A 45 14.76 -1.29 -21.58
CA LYS A 45 13.85 -0.28 -21.06
C LYS A 45 14.14 1.12 -21.61
N GLN A 46 13.12 1.98 -21.55
CA GLN A 46 13.20 3.39 -21.94
C GLN A 46 13.55 4.26 -20.71
N ASP A 47 14.73 4.05 -20.15
CA ASP A 47 15.21 4.68 -18.91
C ASP A 47 16.25 5.79 -19.14
N THR A 48 16.56 6.11 -20.41
CA THR A 48 17.67 6.99 -20.79
C THR A 48 17.61 8.39 -20.17
N GLU A 49 16.44 8.87 -19.79
CA GLU A 49 16.32 10.15 -19.06
C GLU A 49 16.79 10.08 -17.59
N PHE A 50 16.99 8.87 -17.04
CA PHE A 50 17.48 8.61 -15.68
C PHE A 50 18.95 8.20 -15.64
N LEU A 51 19.76 8.73 -16.56
CA LEU A 51 21.19 8.45 -16.63
C LEU A 51 22.03 9.71 -16.33
N PRO A 52 23.29 9.56 -15.88
CA PRO A 52 24.24 10.66 -15.86
C PRO A 52 24.42 11.25 -17.25
N GLY A 53 24.36 12.57 -17.36
CA GLY A 53 24.45 13.26 -18.67
C GLY A 53 23.12 13.37 -19.45
N SER A 54 22.04 12.76 -18.98
CA SER A 54 20.69 12.97 -19.54
C SER A 54 20.15 14.37 -19.22
N VAL A 55 18.99 14.73 -19.79
CA VAL A 55 18.29 15.99 -19.48
C VAL A 55 18.04 16.15 -17.97
N ARG A 56 17.79 15.04 -17.26
CA ARG A 56 17.62 15.04 -15.80
C ARG A 56 18.92 15.10 -15.05
N ASN A 57 20.06 14.85 -15.72
CA ASN A 57 21.37 14.68 -15.08
C ASN A 57 21.28 13.78 -13.84
N TRP A 58 20.77 12.55 -14.04
CA TRP A 58 20.42 11.63 -12.96
C TRP A 58 21.66 10.87 -12.47
N THR A 59 22.43 11.54 -11.61
CA THR A 59 23.66 10.99 -11.02
C THR A 59 23.37 10.08 -9.83
N TYR A 60 24.37 9.25 -9.46
CA TYR A 60 24.32 8.42 -8.26
C TYR A 60 24.00 9.24 -6.98
N ARG A 61 24.52 10.45 -6.87
CA ARG A 61 24.21 11.36 -5.75
C ARG A 61 22.71 11.70 -5.71
N ARG A 62 22.12 12.05 -6.86
CA ARG A 62 20.68 12.35 -6.94
C ARG A 62 19.82 11.14 -6.62
N PHE A 63 20.23 9.95 -7.08
CA PHE A 63 19.57 8.69 -6.71
C PHE A 63 19.62 8.49 -5.19
N GLN A 64 20.78 8.60 -4.55
CA GLN A 64 20.91 8.44 -3.10
C GLN A 64 20.12 9.51 -2.33
N ASP A 65 20.12 10.76 -2.78
CA ASP A 65 19.29 11.82 -2.18
C ASP A 65 17.82 11.47 -2.23
N LYS A 66 17.33 10.90 -3.36
CA LYS A 66 15.95 10.45 -3.51
C LYS A 66 15.64 9.27 -2.60
N VAL A 67 16.48 8.26 -2.56
CA VAL A 67 16.38 7.11 -1.66
C VAL A 67 16.27 7.56 -0.20
N ASN A 68 17.11 8.50 0.22
CA ASN A 68 17.08 9.07 1.57
C ASN A 68 15.79 9.86 1.86
N LYS A 69 15.29 10.62 0.89
CA LYS A 69 14.02 11.35 1.02
C LYS A 69 12.84 10.40 1.17
N ILE A 70 12.76 9.35 0.35
CA ILE A 70 11.71 8.32 0.46
C ILE A 70 11.76 7.66 1.84
N GLY A 71 12.95 7.26 2.30
CA GLY A 71 13.13 6.68 3.63
C GLY A 71 12.64 7.60 4.76
N LYS A 72 12.96 8.90 4.69
CA LYS A 72 12.48 9.90 5.66
C LYS A 72 10.96 10.06 5.64
N VAL A 73 10.34 10.01 4.46
CA VAL A 73 8.88 10.07 4.32
C VAL A 73 8.23 8.89 5.02
N ILE A 74 8.70 7.68 4.76
CA ILE A 74 8.16 6.45 5.35
C ILE A 74 8.29 6.49 6.89
N LEU A 75 9.45 6.92 7.42
CA LEU A 75 9.64 7.10 8.86
C LEU A 75 8.67 8.14 9.44
N ALA A 76 8.55 9.29 8.79
CA ALA A 76 7.66 10.36 9.26
C ALA A 76 6.17 9.95 9.22
N ALA A 77 5.78 9.14 8.24
CA ALA A 77 4.41 8.61 8.13
C ALA A 77 4.04 7.74 9.33
N GLY A 78 5.01 7.07 9.90
CA GLY A 78 4.82 6.22 11.07
C GLY A 78 4.62 6.96 12.38
N LYS A 79 5.08 8.20 12.51
CA LYS A 79 5.16 8.93 13.79
C LYS A 79 5.98 8.12 14.81
N GLU A 80 5.31 7.53 15.82
CA GLU A 80 5.93 6.73 16.88
C GLU A 80 6.27 5.29 16.44
N GLN A 81 5.60 4.80 15.41
CA GLN A 81 5.78 3.44 14.90
C GLN A 81 5.72 3.45 13.38
N VAL A 82 6.76 2.89 12.74
CA VAL A 82 6.81 2.78 11.28
C VAL A 82 5.61 2.00 10.72
N PRO A 83 5.17 2.28 9.49
CA PRO A 83 4.13 1.49 8.85
C PRO A 83 4.52 0.00 8.78
N ASP A 84 3.56 -0.89 9.02
CA ASP A 84 3.76 -2.34 8.92
C ASP A 84 3.86 -2.80 7.47
N LEU A 85 3.08 -2.17 6.59
CA LEU A 85 3.12 -2.36 5.14
C LEU A 85 3.26 -1.03 4.43
N VAL A 86 4.10 -1.00 3.37
CA VAL A 86 4.21 0.15 2.48
C VAL A 86 4.13 -0.34 1.03
N GLY A 87 3.02 -0.06 0.35
CA GLY A 87 2.89 -0.20 -1.08
C GLY A 87 3.63 0.91 -1.80
N LEU A 88 4.45 0.56 -2.77
CA LEU A 88 5.23 1.53 -3.54
C LEU A 88 4.87 1.40 -5.02
N CYS A 89 4.68 2.53 -5.67
CA CYS A 89 4.56 2.64 -7.13
C CYS A 89 5.79 3.36 -7.70
N GLU A 90 6.13 3.06 -8.96
CA GLU A 90 7.23 3.66 -9.72
C GLU A 90 8.63 3.35 -9.17
N VAL A 91 8.86 2.10 -8.81
CA VAL A 91 10.18 1.57 -8.46
C VAL A 91 10.74 0.81 -9.67
N GLU A 92 11.97 1.09 -10.07
CA GLU A 92 12.57 0.46 -11.23
C GLU A 92 12.93 -1.01 -11.00
N ASN A 93 13.71 -1.30 -9.95
CA ASN A 93 14.31 -2.62 -9.79
C ASN A 93 14.66 -2.97 -8.33
N ASP A 94 15.16 -4.18 -8.15
CA ASP A 94 15.62 -4.73 -6.88
C ASP A 94 16.77 -3.92 -6.26
N TYR A 95 17.66 -3.33 -7.06
CA TYR A 95 18.74 -2.48 -6.56
C TYR A 95 18.21 -1.21 -5.88
N CYS A 96 17.14 -0.63 -6.43
CA CYS A 96 16.45 0.51 -5.83
C CYS A 96 15.88 0.16 -4.46
N LEU A 97 15.22 -1.00 -4.32
CA LEU A 97 14.67 -1.45 -3.03
C LEU A 97 15.75 -1.86 -2.03
N LYS A 98 16.83 -2.50 -2.48
CA LYS A 98 18.01 -2.75 -1.63
C LYS A 98 18.61 -1.46 -1.13
N SER A 99 18.73 -0.46 -2.00
CA SER A 99 19.24 0.86 -1.62
C SER A 99 18.32 1.52 -0.60
N LEU A 100 17.01 1.45 -0.80
CA LEU A 100 16.02 2.01 0.12
C LEU A 100 16.04 1.32 1.49
N THR A 101 16.08 -0.01 1.52
CA THR A 101 15.96 -0.76 2.79
C THR A 101 17.27 -0.88 3.56
N ARG A 102 18.44 -0.80 2.90
CA ARG A 102 19.74 -1.05 3.52
C ARG A 102 20.65 0.18 3.63
N TYR A 103 20.44 1.18 2.74
CA TYR A 103 21.36 2.33 2.63
C TYR A 103 20.65 3.68 2.79
N SER A 104 19.39 3.68 3.23
CA SER A 104 18.61 4.85 3.61
C SER A 104 18.40 4.91 5.13
N PRO A 105 17.71 5.92 5.67
CA PRO A 105 17.26 5.92 7.06
C PRO A 105 16.42 4.70 7.49
N LEU A 106 15.90 3.90 6.53
CA LEU A 106 15.15 2.66 6.83
C LEU A 106 16.05 1.47 7.20
N ARG A 107 17.37 1.57 7.11
CA ARG A 107 18.30 0.45 7.36
C ARG A 107 18.13 -0.21 8.74
N GLU A 108 17.82 0.59 9.76
CA GLU A 108 17.63 0.12 11.13
C GLU A 108 16.21 -0.43 11.40
N VAL A 109 15.31 -0.26 10.43
CA VAL A 109 13.89 -0.63 10.58
C VAL A 109 13.65 -2.10 10.25
N GLY A 110 14.52 -2.70 9.44
CA GLY A 110 14.45 -4.13 9.12
C GLY A 110 13.36 -4.53 8.13
N TYR A 111 12.89 -3.61 7.28
CA TYR A 111 11.94 -3.96 6.22
C TYR A 111 12.46 -5.06 5.30
N LYS A 112 11.58 -6.01 4.98
CA LYS A 112 11.68 -6.88 3.81
C LYS A 112 10.74 -6.40 2.73
N TYR A 113 10.91 -6.92 1.51
CA TYR A 113 10.07 -6.51 0.39
C TYR A 113 9.83 -7.64 -0.60
N VAL A 114 8.79 -7.46 -1.40
CA VAL A 114 8.48 -8.18 -2.64
C VAL A 114 8.14 -7.16 -3.72
N MET A 115 8.44 -7.46 -4.99
CA MET A 115 8.15 -6.58 -6.11
C MET A 115 7.78 -7.36 -7.37
N THR A 116 7.15 -6.67 -8.31
CA THR A 116 6.95 -7.17 -9.67
C THR A 116 8.22 -7.02 -10.52
N SER A 117 8.18 -7.58 -11.70
CA SER A 117 9.09 -7.31 -12.83
C SER A 117 8.23 -7.42 -14.05
N SER A 118 7.72 -6.32 -14.50
CA SER A 118 6.67 -6.21 -15.51
C SER A 118 7.22 -5.83 -16.88
N PRO A 119 6.44 -6.03 -17.95
CA PRO A 119 6.84 -5.67 -19.31
C PRO A 119 6.72 -4.18 -19.60
N ASP A 120 6.42 -3.34 -18.62
CA ASP A 120 6.34 -1.88 -18.80
C ASP A 120 7.60 -1.35 -19.47
N GLU A 121 7.41 -0.61 -20.56
CA GLU A 121 8.52 -0.11 -21.39
C GLU A 121 9.42 0.89 -20.66
N ARG A 122 8.88 1.64 -19.69
CA ARG A 122 9.64 2.58 -18.88
C ARG A 122 10.51 1.88 -17.85
N GLY A 123 10.18 0.62 -17.50
CA GLY A 123 10.89 -0.14 -16.48
C GLY A 123 10.47 0.18 -15.07
N ILE A 124 9.24 0.67 -14.85
CA ILE A 124 8.71 0.89 -13.49
C ILE A 124 7.80 -0.24 -13.05
N ASP A 125 7.88 -0.55 -11.78
CA ASP A 125 7.17 -1.63 -11.13
C ASP A 125 6.48 -1.18 -9.83
N VAL A 126 5.77 -2.11 -9.21
CA VAL A 126 5.17 -1.94 -7.89
C VAL A 126 5.84 -2.87 -6.89
N ALA A 127 5.90 -2.44 -5.63
CA ALA A 127 6.50 -3.22 -4.57
C ALA A 127 5.70 -3.10 -3.26
N LEU A 128 5.91 -4.06 -2.35
CA LEU A 128 5.42 -4.01 -0.99
C LEU A 128 6.59 -4.19 -0.02
N LEU A 129 6.85 -3.17 0.79
CA LEU A 129 7.70 -3.31 1.97
C LEU A 129 6.84 -3.84 3.11
N TYR A 130 7.39 -4.70 3.95
CA TYR A 130 6.69 -5.24 5.11
C TYR A 130 7.60 -5.45 6.31
N GLN A 131 7.03 -5.31 7.51
CA GLN A 131 7.67 -5.60 8.78
C GLN A 131 7.52 -7.08 9.12
N PRO A 132 8.61 -7.89 9.16
CA PRO A 132 8.51 -9.32 9.42
C PRO A 132 7.92 -9.67 10.79
N VAL A 133 8.03 -8.75 11.75
CA VAL A 133 7.53 -8.93 13.12
C VAL A 133 6.01 -8.81 13.23
N SER A 134 5.37 -8.07 12.33
CA SER A 134 3.92 -7.82 12.33
C SER A 134 3.19 -8.41 11.11
N PHE A 135 3.93 -8.77 10.05
CA PHE A 135 3.39 -9.37 8.84
C PHE A 135 4.27 -10.55 8.39
N ARG A 136 3.80 -11.75 8.64
CA ARG A 136 4.45 -12.98 8.16
C ARG A 136 4.01 -13.27 6.74
N LEU A 137 4.90 -13.06 5.78
CA LEU A 137 4.66 -13.37 4.37
C LEU A 137 4.31 -14.87 4.20
N LEU A 138 3.20 -15.17 3.53
CA LEU A 138 2.75 -16.52 3.19
C LEU A 138 2.93 -16.81 1.70
N ALA A 139 2.55 -15.85 0.83
CA ALA A 139 2.67 -15.98 -0.62
C ALA A 139 2.81 -14.60 -1.28
N SER A 140 3.42 -14.58 -2.46
CA SER A 140 3.41 -13.42 -3.36
C SER A 140 3.29 -13.89 -4.80
N GLN A 141 2.51 -13.18 -5.60
CA GLN A 141 2.29 -13.49 -7.02
C GLN A 141 2.24 -12.20 -7.85
N LYS A 142 2.68 -12.31 -9.08
CA LYS A 142 2.52 -11.27 -10.11
C LYS A 142 1.31 -11.60 -10.96
N ILE A 143 0.36 -10.70 -11.02
CA ILE A 143 -0.81 -10.83 -11.88
C ILE A 143 -0.50 -10.08 -13.17
N ARG A 144 -0.22 -10.83 -14.22
CA ARG A 144 0.07 -10.29 -15.55
C ARG A 144 -1.15 -9.58 -16.13
N ILE A 145 -0.94 -8.38 -16.66
CA ILE A 145 -1.97 -7.62 -17.38
C ILE A 145 -1.73 -7.79 -18.87
N PRO A 146 -2.57 -8.57 -19.56
CA PRO A 146 -2.50 -8.68 -21.03
C PRO A 146 -2.83 -7.33 -21.67
N SER A 147 -1.95 -6.89 -22.58
CA SER A 147 -2.08 -5.60 -23.27
C SER A 147 -2.63 -5.70 -24.69
N ASP A 148 -2.49 -6.88 -25.31
CA ASP A 148 -2.69 -7.08 -26.75
C ASP A 148 -4.14 -6.88 -27.20
N SER A 149 -5.10 -7.25 -26.35
CA SER A 149 -6.54 -7.19 -26.68
C SER A 149 -7.10 -5.77 -26.88
N LEU A 150 -6.40 -4.74 -26.41
CA LEU A 150 -6.83 -3.33 -26.48
C LEU A 150 -5.90 -2.45 -27.29
N GLY A 151 -4.82 -3.00 -27.89
CA GLY A 151 -3.75 -2.21 -28.49
C GLY A 151 -3.06 -1.29 -27.45
N MET A 152 -3.12 -1.67 -26.19
CA MET A 152 -2.47 -0.98 -25.10
C MET A 152 -0.98 -1.33 -25.09
N ARG A 153 -0.13 -0.36 -24.77
CA ARG A 153 1.28 -0.66 -24.51
C ARG A 153 1.42 -1.61 -23.34
N PRO A 154 2.48 -2.44 -23.30
CA PRO A 154 2.80 -3.23 -22.12
C PRO A 154 2.78 -2.36 -20.85
N THR A 155 2.13 -2.86 -19.80
CA THR A 155 1.94 -2.12 -18.56
C THR A 155 2.43 -2.90 -17.36
N ARG A 156 2.36 -2.28 -16.19
CA ARG A 156 2.76 -2.89 -14.92
C ARG A 156 1.87 -4.06 -14.57
N ASP A 157 2.48 -5.10 -14.03
CA ASP A 157 1.79 -6.18 -13.36
C ASP A 157 1.20 -5.70 -12.04
N VAL A 158 0.19 -6.39 -11.55
CA VAL A 158 -0.32 -6.18 -10.19
C VAL A 158 0.39 -7.13 -9.24
N LEU A 159 0.88 -6.63 -8.12
CA LEU A 159 1.47 -7.43 -7.07
C LEU A 159 0.38 -7.89 -6.10
N TYR A 160 0.19 -9.20 -5.99
CA TYR A 160 -0.62 -9.80 -4.93
C TYR A 160 0.30 -10.39 -3.86
N VAL A 161 -0.04 -10.11 -2.59
CA VAL A 161 0.71 -10.60 -1.43
C VAL A 161 -0.28 -11.08 -0.37
N SER A 162 -0.06 -12.28 0.15
CA SER A 162 -0.80 -12.82 1.28
C SER A 162 0.11 -12.96 2.49
N GLY A 163 -0.33 -12.57 3.66
CA GLY A 163 0.44 -12.68 4.89
C GLY A 163 -0.43 -12.76 6.13
N ARG A 164 0.14 -13.27 7.21
CA ARG A 164 -0.51 -13.34 8.51
C ARG A 164 -0.11 -12.14 9.35
N VAL A 165 -1.11 -11.38 9.81
CA VAL A 165 -0.92 -10.25 10.73
C VAL A 165 -0.92 -10.69 12.19
N VAL A 166 -0.53 -9.79 13.10
CA VAL A 166 -0.40 -10.08 14.55
C VAL A 166 -1.68 -10.58 15.21
N SER A 167 -2.86 -10.25 14.70
CA SER A 167 -4.15 -10.78 15.16
C SER A 167 -4.33 -12.28 14.89
N GLY A 168 -3.47 -12.88 14.05
CA GLY A 168 -3.60 -14.24 13.53
C GLY A 168 -4.42 -14.34 12.24
N ASP A 169 -5.04 -13.25 11.80
CA ASP A 169 -5.80 -13.19 10.55
C ASP A 169 -4.87 -13.22 9.33
N THR A 170 -5.35 -13.78 8.22
CA THR A 170 -4.71 -13.61 6.92
C THR A 170 -5.18 -12.32 6.29
N LEU A 171 -4.24 -11.48 5.85
CA LEU A 171 -4.48 -10.25 5.10
C LEU A 171 -3.94 -10.43 3.68
N ASP A 172 -4.81 -10.23 2.71
CA ASP A 172 -4.50 -10.28 1.28
C ASP A 172 -4.36 -8.84 0.75
N VAL A 173 -3.24 -8.52 0.11
CA VAL A 173 -2.90 -7.17 -0.32
C VAL A 173 -2.59 -7.16 -1.80
N PHE A 174 -3.21 -6.25 -2.54
CA PHE A 174 -2.90 -5.95 -3.93
C PHE A 174 -2.25 -4.57 -4.00
N VAL A 175 -1.08 -4.49 -4.64
CA VAL A 175 -0.44 -3.22 -4.98
C VAL A 175 -0.48 -3.06 -6.49
N CYS A 176 -1.02 -1.94 -6.97
CA CYS A 176 -1.25 -1.71 -8.38
C CYS A 176 -0.86 -0.30 -8.81
N HIS A 177 -0.49 -0.15 -10.08
CA HIS A 177 -0.29 1.15 -10.71
C HIS A 177 -0.93 1.12 -12.10
N LEU A 178 -2.10 1.73 -12.23
CA LEU A 178 -2.91 1.69 -13.43
C LEU A 178 -2.33 2.60 -14.54
N PRO A 179 -2.71 2.38 -15.81
CA PRO A 179 -2.27 3.20 -16.92
C PRO A 179 -2.52 4.70 -16.73
N SER A 180 -1.50 5.49 -17.05
CA SER A 180 -1.49 6.95 -16.89
C SER A 180 -2.59 7.63 -17.73
N ARG A 181 -2.95 8.85 -17.32
CA ARG A 181 -3.86 9.75 -18.04
C ARG A 181 -3.17 10.52 -19.19
N VAL A 182 -1.88 10.27 -19.43
CA VAL A 182 -1.11 10.92 -20.51
C VAL A 182 -1.74 10.60 -21.88
N GLY A 183 -1.89 11.63 -22.69
CA GLY A 183 -2.62 11.55 -23.97
C GLY A 183 -4.11 11.78 -23.88
N GLY A 184 -4.64 12.02 -22.68
CA GLY A 184 -6.04 12.35 -22.39
C GLY A 184 -6.74 11.31 -21.53
N ALA A 185 -7.35 11.77 -20.45
CA ALA A 185 -8.01 10.90 -19.49
C ALA A 185 -9.07 9.98 -20.14
N LYS A 186 -9.98 10.56 -20.93
CA LYS A 186 -11.05 9.81 -21.62
C LYS A 186 -10.49 8.77 -22.60
N LYS A 187 -9.40 9.08 -23.30
CA LYS A 187 -8.75 8.17 -24.25
C LYS A 187 -8.14 6.95 -23.56
N THR A 188 -7.63 7.14 -22.34
CA THR A 188 -6.95 6.10 -21.56
C THR A 188 -7.87 5.40 -20.55
N ASP A 189 -9.12 5.85 -20.35
CA ASP A 189 -10.12 5.20 -19.49
C ASP A 189 -10.32 3.70 -19.79
N PRO A 190 -10.40 3.26 -21.07
CA PRO A 190 -10.57 1.83 -21.35
C PRO A 190 -9.44 0.96 -20.80
N TYR A 191 -8.20 1.48 -20.78
CA TYR A 191 -7.03 0.77 -20.28
C TYR A 191 -7.08 0.61 -18.76
N ARG A 192 -7.42 1.70 -18.03
CA ARG A 192 -7.60 1.65 -16.57
C ARG A 192 -8.76 0.75 -16.18
N LEU A 193 -9.87 0.84 -16.89
CA LEU A 193 -11.03 -0.03 -16.69
C LEU A 193 -10.68 -1.51 -16.88
N TRP A 194 -9.90 -1.84 -17.91
CA TRP A 194 -9.42 -3.20 -18.16
C TRP A 194 -8.58 -3.73 -17.02
N VAL A 195 -7.58 -2.96 -16.57
CA VAL A 195 -6.72 -3.35 -15.45
C VAL A 195 -7.54 -3.52 -14.18
N ALA A 196 -8.45 -2.59 -13.87
CA ALA A 196 -9.31 -2.66 -12.71
C ALA A 196 -10.23 -3.90 -12.71
N ARG A 197 -10.75 -4.30 -13.87
CA ARG A 197 -11.52 -5.56 -14.02
C ARG A 197 -10.67 -6.80 -13.75
N ARG A 198 -9.39 -6.78 -14.16
CA ARG A 198 -8.46 -7.88 -13.87
C ARG A 198 -8.15 -7.96 -12.37
N ILE A 199 -7.94 -6.82 -11.72
CA ILE A 199 -7.77 -6.76 -10.26
C ILE A 199 -9.01 -7.27 -9.56
N ARG A 200 -10.20 -6.84 -9.99
CA ARG A 200 -11.48 -7.32 -9.42
C ARG A 200 -11.64 -8.83 -9.54
N GLN A 201 -11.37 -9.40 -10.70
CA GLN A 201 -11.44 -10.85 -10.92
C GLN A 201 -10.50 -11.61 -9.97
N ALA A 202 -9.25 -11.13 -9.83
CA ALA A 202 -8.30 -11.76 -8.92
C ALA A 202 -8.73 -11.61 -7.44
N ALA A 203 -9.24 -10.44 -7.06
CA ALA A 203 -9.78 -10.20 -5.72
C ALA A 203 -10.98 -11.10 -5.40
N ASP A 204 -11.91 -11.27 -6.34
CA ASP A 204 -13.06 -12.16 -6.19
C ASP A 204 -12.60 -13.62 -6.00
N SER A 205 -11.61 -14.08 -6.78
CA SER A 205 -11.04 -15.42 -6.62
C SER A 205 -10.41 -15.61 -5.23
N VAL A 206 -9.61 -14.66 -4.77
CA VAL A 206 -8.98 -14.71 -3.45
C VAL A 206 -10.05 -14.72 -2.35
N MET A 207 -11.08 -13.88 -2.46
CA MET A 207 -12.16 -13.83 -1.46
C MET A 207 -12.97 -15.12 -1.42
N ALA A 208 -13.17 -15.79 -2.56
CA ALA A 208 -13.88 -17.06 -2.63
C ALA A 208 -13.12 -18.23 -1.99
N GLU A 209 -11.78 -18.17 -1.99
CA GLU A 209 -10.91 -19.19 -1.37
C GLU A 209 -10.77 -19.02 0.16
N ARG A 210 -11.18 -17.89 0.72
CA ARG A 210 -11.01 -17.57 2.14
C ARG A 210 -12.31 -17.77 2.91
N GLN A 211 -12.25 -18.40 4.06
CA GLN A 211 -13.38 -18.46 5.00
C GLN A 211 -13.72 -17.07 5.56
N ASN A 212 -12.70 -16.28 5.86
CA ASN A 212 -12.82 -14.93 6.40
C ASN A 212 -11.92 -13.98 5.60
N PRO A 213 -12.32 -13.55 4.40
CA PRO A 213 -11.49 -12.73 3.55
C PRO A 213 -11.25 -11.35 4.16
N ARG A 214 -9.98 -10.93 4.22
CA ARG A 214 -9.56 -9.57 4.56
C ARG A 214 -8.64 -9.09 3.48
N LEU A 215 -9.07 -8.08 2.74
CA LEU A 215 -8.43 -7.70 1.51
C LEU A 215 -8.25 -6.19 1.41
N ILE A 216 -7.06 -5.77 0.98
CA ILE A 216 -6.71 -4.39 0.65
C ILE A 216 -6.23 -4.35 -0.80
N ILE A 217 -6.73 -3.37 -1.56
CA ILE A 217 -6.21 -3.00 -2.88
C ILE A 217 -5.75 -1.56 -2.77
N MET A 218 -4.47 -1.29 -3.03
CA MET A 218 -3.88 0.04 -2.92
C MET A 218 -2.95 0.34 -4.08
N GLY A 219 -2.73 1.63 -4.35
CA GLY A 219 -1.80 2.08 -5.38
C GLY A 219 -2.29 3.31 -6.11
N ASP A 220 -1.51 3.72 -7.12
CA ASP A 220 -1.86 4.80 -8.04
C ASP A 220 -2.81 4.26 -9.12
N PHE A 221 -4.07 4.62 -8.99
CA PHE A 221 -5.09 4.26 -9.98
C PHE A 221 -5.10 5.16 -11.20
N ASN A 222 -4.36 6.29 -11.17
CA ASN A 222 -4.45 7.30 -12.19
C ASN A 222 -5.90 7.69 -12.51
N ASP A 223 -6.80 7.50 -11.55
CA ASP A 223 -8.23 7.77 -11.67
C ASP A 223 -8.81 8.26 -10.35
N TYR A 224 -9.87 9.05 -10.43
CA TYR A 224 -10.55 9.59 -9.26
C TYR A 224 -11.45 8.53 -8.59
N PRO A 225 -11.88 8.74 -7.32
CA PRO A 225 -12.77 7.82 -6.62
C PRO A 225 -14.08 7.52 -7.36
N ASP A 226 -14.60 8.49 -8.12
CA ASP A 226 -15.79 8.38 -8.97
C ASP A 226 -15.48 7.92 -10.41
N GLY A 227 -14.21 7.63 -10.70
CA GLY A 227 -13.75 7.20 -12.02
C GLY A 227 -14.21 5.79 -12.39
N LYS A 228 -14.20 5.51 -13.71
CA LYS A 228 -14.67 4.22 -14.25
C LYS A 228 -13.91 3.02 -13.73
N SER A 229 -12.62 3.17 -13.46
CA SER A 229 -11.82 2.06 -12.91
C SER A 229 -12.32 1.62 -11.53
N LEU A 230 -12.78 2.55 -10.69
CA LEU A 230 -13.36 2.26 -9.37
C LEU A 230 -14.81 1.79 -9.50
N GLN A 231 -15.65 2.54 -10.22
CA GLN A 231 -17.08 2.31 -10.28
C GLN A 231 -17.47 1.09 -11.14
N GLU A 232 -16.94 1.00 -12.36
CA GLU A 232 -17.28 -0.07 -13.31
C GLU A 232 -16.25 -1.22 -13.31
N GLY A 233 -14.98 -0.92 -12.99
CA GLY A 233 -13.87 -1.88 -12.97
C GLY A 233 -13.85 -2.69 -11.68
N LEU A 234 -13.50 -2.07 -10.57
CA LEU A 234 -13.54 -2.70 -9.25
C LEU A 234 -14.95 -2.89 -8.71
N ARG A 235 -15.92 -2.12 -9.20
CA ARG A 235 -17.31 -2.13 -8.72
C ARG A 235 -17.36 -1.88 -7.21
N VAL A 236 -16.74 -0.77 -6.79
CA VAL A 236 -16.77 -0.35 -5.39
C VAL A 236 -18.18 0.04 -4.98
N SER A 237 -18.59 -0.34 -3.80
CA SER A 237 -19.88 0.02 -3.20
C SER A 237 -19.78 1.32 -2.41
N ALA A 238 -20.88 2.05 -2.29
CA ALA A 238 -20.97 3.16 -1.37
C ALA A 238 -20.85 2.64 0.08
N LEU A 239 -20.15 3.38 0.92
CA LEU A 239 -20.03 3.06 2.33
C LEU A 239 -21.43 3.07 2.99
N SER A 240 -21.70 2.06 3.79
CA SER A 240 -22.97 1.89 4.52
C SER A 240 -22.69 1.50 5.97
N GLU A 241 -23.70 1.64 6.82
CA GLU A 241 -23.62 1.23 8.23
C GLU A 241 -23.44 -0.29 8.39
N LYS A 242 -23.87 -1.08 7.39
CA LYS A 242 -23.72 -2.54 7.38
C LYS A 242 -22.99 -2.99 6.11
N PRO A 243 -21.67 -2.89 6.07
CA PRO A 243 -20.90 -3.31 4.91
C PRO A 243 -21.04 -4.81 4.63
N GLN A 244 -21.27 -5.18 3.37
CA GLN A 244 -21.28 -6.58 2.94
C GLN A 244 -19.85 -7.13 2.93
N LEU A 245 -19.61 -8.30 3.50
CA LEU A 245 -18.28 -8.85 3.77
C LEU A 245 -17.36 -8.89 2.54
N CYS A 246 -17.87 -9.31 1.38
CA CYS A 246 -17.09 -9.44 0.15
C CYS A 246 -17.26 -8.26 -0.83
N ALA A 247 -18.07 -7.24 -0.50
CA ALA A 247 -18.11 -6.02 -1.30
C ALA A 247 -16.87 -5.17 -1.07
N LEU A 248 -16.44 -4.43 -2.09
CA LEU A 248 -15.29 -3.54 -2.04
C LEU A 248 -15.73 -2.10 -1.75
N TYR A 249 -14.99 -1.40 -0.92
CA TYR A 249 -15.27 -0.04 -0.48
C TYR A 249 -14.03 0.82 -0.62
N ASN A 250 -14.15 1.97 -1.28
CA ASN A 250 -13.03 2.90 -1.42
C ASN A 250 -13.01 3.86 -0.22
N LEU A 251 -11.92 3.83 0.53
CA LEU A 251 -11.74 4.68 1.71
C LEU A 251 -11.22 6.09 1.36
N MET A 252 -10.82 6.30 0.10
CA MET A 252 -10.32 7.58 -0.40
C MET A 252 -11.44 8.49 -0.93
N ASP A 253 -12.67 7.99 -1.01
CA ASP A 253 -13.83 8.79 -1.43
C ASP A 253 -14.05 9.95 -0.45
N ASN A 254 -14.24 11.18 -1.00
CA ASN A 254 -14.43 12.42 -0.24
C ASN A 254 -13.30 12.78 0.76
N GLN A 255 -12.07 12.28 0.53
CA GLN A 255 -10.91 12.72 1.29
C GLN A 255 -10.56 14.18 0.95
N GLN A 256 -10.32 14.98 1.99
CA GLN A 256 -9.92 16.39 1.78
C GLN A 256 -8.48 16.48 1.29
N GLY A 257 -8.26 17.33 0.31
CA GLY A 257 -6.97 17.54 -0.30
C GLY A 257 -6.75 16.67 -1.54
N GLY A 258 -5.55 16.20 -1.76
CA GLY A 258 -5.22 15.37 -2.91
C GLY A 258 -3.90 14.64 -2.69
N THR A 259 -3.74 13.54 -3.41
CA THR A 259 -2.52 12.73 -3.44
C THR A 259 -1.60 13.18 -4.57
N TYR A 260 -2.15 13.84 -5.58
CA TYR A 260 -1.44 14.33 -6.76
C TYR A 260 -1.80 15.81 -7.06
N ARG A 261 -0.81 16.59 -7.47
CA ARG A 261 -1.01 18.00 -7.86
C ARG A 261 -0.63 18.22 -9.33
N TYR A 262 -1.59 18.68 -10.13
CA TYR A 262 -1.37 19.00 -11.53
C TYR A 262 -1.90 20.38 -11.87
N LYS A 263 -1.08 21.22 -12.52
CA LYS A 263 -1.42 22.61 -12.90
C LYS A 263 -2.03 23.43 -11.75
N GLY A 264 -1.58 23.19 -10.52
CA GLY A 264 -2.06 23.91 -9.34
C GLY A 264 -3.23 23.27 -8.62
N GLU A 265 -3.94 22.34 -9.24
CA GLU A 265 -5.09 21.64 -8.67
C GLU A 265 -4.68 20.32 -8.03
N TRP A 266 -5.31 19.98 -6.91
CA TRP A 266 -5.12 18.72 -6.21
C TRP A 266 -6.18 17.70 -6.64
N GLY A 267 -5.75 16.47 -6.86
CA GLY A 267 -6.62 15.33 -7.16
C GLY A 267 -6.26 14.12 -6.32
N VAL A 268 -7.21 13.21 -6.09
CA VAL A 268 -7.02 11.95 -5.41
C VAL A 268 -6.91 10.84 -6.45
N LEU A 269 -5.70 10.48 -6.86
CA LEU A 269 -5.42 9.45 -7.86
C LEU A 269 -4.95 8.13 -7.22
N ASP A 270 -4.37 8.21 -6.02
CA ASP A 270 -3.99 7.05 -5.22
C ASP A 270 -5.20 6.59 -4.39
N GLN A 271 -5.46 5.30 -4.41
CA GLN A 271 -6.66 4.74 -3.82
C GLN A 271 -6.32 3.69 -2.75
N MET A 272 -7.21 3.58 -1.77
CA MET A 272 -7.17 2.55 -0.72
C MET A 272 -8.55 1.90 -0.65
N VAL A 273 -8.67 0.72 -1.24
CA VAL A 273 -9.92 -0.04 -1.30
C VAL A 273 -9.82 -1.25 -0.38
N VAL A 274 -10.85 -1.50 0.40
CA VAL A 274 -10.91 -2.64 1.31
C VAL A 274 -12.19 -3.44 1.08
N ASN A 275 -12.18 -4.73 1.46
CA ASN A 275 -13.45 -5.45 1.52
C ASN A 275 -14.19 -5.17 2.82
N GLY A 276 -15.52 -5.39 2.82
CA GLY A 276 -16.37 -5.07 3.95
C GLY A 276 -16.10 -5.86 5.22
N ALA A 277 -15.37 -6.98 5.14
CA ALA A 277 -14.95 -7.72 6.32
C ALA A 277 -13.97 -6.92 7.20
N LEU A 278 -13.15 -6.04 6.58
CA LEU A 278 -12.30 -5.11 7.32
C LEU A 278 -13.05 -3.92 7.94
N LEU A 279 -14.31 -3.71 7.56
CA LEU A 279 -15.16 -2.62 8.07
C LEU A 279 -16.11 -3.08 9.16
N GLN A 280 -16.11 -4.37 9.53
CA GLN A 280 -16.97 -4.88 10.59
C GLN A 280 -16.48 -4.40 11.96
N PRO A 281 -17.34 -3.86 12.81
CA PRO A 281 -16.96 -3.31 14.12
C PRO A 281 -16.35 -4.36 15.06
N ASP A 282 -16.77 -5.61 14.94
CA ASP A 282 -16.35 -6.73 15.80
C ASP A 282 -15.14 -7.50 15.24
N ALA A 283 -14.66 -7.17 14.03
CA ALA A 283 -13.52 -7.84 13.44
C ALA A 283 -12.23 -7.55 14.23
N ARG A 284 -11.41 -8.58 14.44
CA ARG A 284 -10.09 -8.43 15.10
C ARG A 284 -9.18 -7.52 14.30
N THR A 285 -9.09 -7.76 12.98
CA THR A 285 -8.42 -6.88 12.04
C THR A 285 -9.47 -6.05 11.34
N ARG A 286 -9.49 -4.75 11.63
CA ARG A 286 -10.48 -3.82 11.11
C ARG A 286 -9.91 -2.44 10.86
N THR A 287 -10.61 -1.70 10.02
CA THR A 287 -10.35 -0.29 9.75
C THR A 287 -11.67 0.48 9.62
N SER A 288 -11.58 1.76 9.36
CA SER A 288 -12.72 2.61 8.99
C SER A 288 -12.25 3.77 8.12
N LYS A 289 -13.17 4.50 7.50
CA LYS A 289 -12.85 5.65 6.65
C LYS A 289 -12.09 6.74 7.43
N GLU A 290 -12.44 6.96 8.68
CA GLU A 290 -11.85 8.00 9.55
C GLU A 290 -10.38 7.69 9.90
N LYS A 291 -9.96 6.43 9.72
CA LYS A 291 -8.57 6.01 9.96
C LYS A 291 -7.67 6.17 8.74
N VAL A 292 -8.23 6.56 7.61
CA VAL A 292 -7.46 6.85 6.39
C VAL A 292 -7.23 8.36 6.28
N SER A 293 -6.01 8.75 5.95
CA SER A 293 -5.66 10.15 5.78
C SER A 293 -4.58 10.33 4.72
N ILE A 294 -4.65 11.45 4.02
CA ILE A 294 -3.57 11.90 3.13
C ILE A 294 -2.53 12.62 3.98
N LEU A 295 -1.32 12.07 4.03
CA LEU A 295 -0.23 12.63 4.83
C LEU A 295 0.39 13.84 4.12
N ARG A 296 0.58 14.91 4.88
CA ARG A 296 1.23 16.14 4.43
C ARG A 296 2.33 16.51 5.41
N PHE A 297 3.55 16.59 4.91
CA PHE A 297 4.67 17.00 5.73
C PHE A 297 5.19 18.35 5.29
N PRO A 298 5.61 19.24 6.22
CA PRO A 298 6.13 20.57 5.88
C PRO A 298 7.34 20.53 4.94
N PHE A 299 8.13 19.46 4.97
CA PHE A 299 9.30 19.30 4.11
C PHE A 299 8.96 18.88 2.67
N PHE A 300 7.70 18.50 2.35
CA PHE A 300 7.23 18.33 0.98
C PHE A 300 6.90 19.66 0.30
N VAL A 301 6.49 20.63 1.10
CA VAL A 301 6.21 21.97 0.60
C VAL A 301 7.55 22.69 0.58
N GLY A 302 8.32 22.53 -0.51
CA GLY A 302 9.57 23.27 -0.69
C GLY A 302 9.34 24.74 -0.40
N ARG A 303 10.26 25.37 0.34
CA ARG A 303 10.28 26.83 0.47
C ARG A 303 10.28 27.39 -0.97
N ARG A 304 9.23 28.13 -1.31
CA ARG A 304 9.14 28.93 -2.54
C ARG A 304 10.27 29.94 -2.58
#